data_864cadf4b23a4aa4dafd764b1f91e455
#
_entry.id   864cadf4b23a4aa4dafd764b1f91e455
#
_cell.length_a   1.000
_cell.length_b   1.000
_cell.length_c   1.000
_cell.angle_alpha   90.00
_cell.angle_beta   90.00
_cell.angle_gamma   90.00
#
_symmetry.space_group_name_H-M   'P 1'
#
loop_
_entity.id
_entity.type
_entity.pdbx_description
1 polymer ?
#
loop_
_entity_poly.entity_id
_entity_poly.type
_entity_poly.pdbx_seq_one_letter_code
_entity_poly.pdbx_strand_id
1 'polypeptide(L)'
;MQPVNNEMSAKFNPNAGVELFFDHSEKFETTAYGTNTIGTSETDTLIVTGVSTVASLIFSAGTNTNGVSYFDANGQVQSTVSPASGISTSNSILTTNASGVPIWTDTIDCGTF
;
A
#
# COMPACT_ATOMS: atom_id res chain seq x y z
N MET A 1 -18.50 22.65 18.37
CA MET A 1 -18.94 22.21 19.73
C MET A 1 -17.75 22.36 20.67
N GLN A 2 -17.93 23.09 21.76
CA GLN A 2 -16.90 23.19 22.80
C GLN A 2 -17.23 22.19 23.92
N PRO A 3 -16.35 21.28 24.26
CA PRO A 3 -16.54 20.37 25.38
C PRO A 3 -16.36 21.09 26.73
N VAL A 4 -16.86 20.51 27.81
CA VAL A 4 -16.90 21.07 29.16
C VAL A 4 -15.54 21.39 29.80
N ASN A 5 -14.42 20.98 29.18
CA ASN A 5 -13.05 21.12 29.71
C ASN A 5 -12.19 22.13 28.94
N ASN A 6 -12.77 23.11 28.27
CA ASN A 6 -12.05 24.03 27.36
C ASN A 6 -11.26 23.33 26.23
N GLU A 7 -11.55 22.07 25.94
CA GLU A 7 -10.94 21.32 24.89
C GLU A 7 -11.74 21.50 23.59
N MET A 8 -11.07 21.85 22.52
CA MET A 8 -11.69 22.05 21.22
C MET A 8 -11.72 20.72 20.48
N SER A 9 -12.91 20.25 20.10
CA SER A 9 -13.06 19.05 19.28
C SER A 9 -13.15 19.36 17.79
N ALA A 10 -13.77 20.50 17.44
CA ALA A 10 -13.90 20.95 16.06
C ALA A 10 -13.92 22.48 15.99
N LYS A 11 -13.35 23.01 14.92
CA LYS A 11 -13.37 24.45 14.63
C LYS A 11 -13.84 24.63 13.18
N PHE A 12 -14.81 25.50 12.99
CA PHE A 12 -15.37 25.86 11.70
C PHE A 12 -15.01 27.31 11.40
N ASN A 13 -14.19 27.54 10.40
CA ASN A 13 -13.75 28.87 10.03
C ASN A 13 -14.49 29.34 8.78
N PRO A 14 -15.27 30.42 8.82
CA PRO A 14 -15.90 30.99 7.62
C PRO A 14 -14.84 31.35 6.58
N ASN A 15 -15.05 30.87 5.35
CA ASN A 15 -14.13 31.08 4.21
C ASN A 15 -12.70 30.49 4.39
N ALA A 16 -12.51 29.59 5.34
CA ALA A 16 -11.23 28.90 5.52
C ALA A 16 -11.46 27.38 5.52
N GLY A 17 -11.40 26.73 6.64
CA GLY A 17 -11.50 25.28 6.69
C GLY A 17 -12.22 24.79 7.93
N VAL A 18 -12.39 23.49 7.99
CA VAL A 18 -12.82 22.76 9.19
C VAL A 18 -11.60 22.03 9.72
N GLU A 19 -11.39 22.16 11.01
CA GLU A 19 -10.32 21.50 11.75
C GLU A 19 -10.94 20.58 12.81
N LEU A 20 -10.46 19.34 12.91
CA LEU A 20 -10.87 18.38 13.93
C LEU A 20 -9.69 18.06 14.85
N PHE A 21 -9.94 18.05 16.14
CA PHE A 21 -8.92 17.88 17.17
C PHE A 21 -9.19 16.65 18.03
N PHE A 22 -8.13 16.07 18.52
CA PHE A 22 -8.12 15.08 19.59
C PHE A 22 -7.05 15.49 20.62
N ASP A 23 -7.45 15.65 21.85
CA ASP A 23 -6.57 16.02 22.96
C ASP A 23 -5.66 17.22 22.61
N HIS A 24 -6.26 18.36 22.29
CA HIS A 24 -5.61 19.61 21.87
C HIS A 24 -4.75 19.52 20.59
N SER A 25 -4.70 18.36 19.95
CA SER A 25 -3.91 18.13 18.73
C SER A 25 -4.82 18.05 17.52
N GLU A 26 -4.53 18.83 16.50
CA GLU A 26 -5.23 18.73 15.22
C GLU A 26 -4.94 17.39 14.55
N LYS A 27 -5.98 16.74 14.02
CA LYS A 27 -5.91 15.42 13.35
C LYS A 27 -6.40 15.44 11.91
N PHE A 28 -7.26 16.38 11.59
CA PHE A 28 -7.83 16.49 10.25
C PHE A 28 -8.19 17.92 9.95
N GLU A 29 -7.95 18.37 8.72
CA GLU A 29 -8.37 19.66 8.22
C GLU A 29 -8.87 19.61 6.77
N THR A 30 -9.74 20.54 6.40
CA THR A 30 -10.05 20.81 4.99
C THR A 30 -9.23 22.01 4.53
N THR A 31 -8.68 21.90 3.32
CA THR A 31 -7.83 22.92 2.69
C THR A 31 -8.42 23.35 1.34
N ALA A 32 -7.85 24.38 0.74
CA ALA A 32 -8.23 24.81 -0.62
C ALA A 32 -8.05 23.74 -1.70
N TYR A 33 -7.22 22.72 -1.44
CA TYR A 33 -6.86 21.67 -2.40
C TYR A 33 -7.38 20.28 -2.01
N GLY A 34 -8.09 20.16 -0.89
CA GLY A 34 -8.59 18.87 -0.41
C GLY A 34 -8.61 18.77 1.09
N THR A 35 -8.17 17.64 1.62
CA THR A 35 -8.11 17.35 3.03
C THR A 35 -6.71 16.93 3.46
N ASN A 36 -6.35 17.22 4.68
CA ASN A 36 -5.11 16.80 5.30
C ASN A 36 -5.41 15.98 6.55
N THR A 37 -4.81 14.80 6.66
CA THR A 37 -4.86 13.95 7.86
C THR A 37 -3.49 13.94 8.52
N ILE A 38 -3.44 14.35 9.79
CA ILE A 38 -2.20 14.44 10.57
C ILE A 38 -2.07 13.18 11.43
N GLY A 39 -1.14 12.32 11.07
CA GLY A 39 -0.93 11.03 11.70
C GLY A 39 -1.40 9.86 10.85
N THR A 40 -2.07 8.89 11.46
CA THR A 40 -2.55 7.67 10.81
C THR A 40 -3.99 7.81 10.37
N SER A 41 -4.29 7.44 9.13
CA SER A 41 -5.65 7.20 8.64
C SER A 41 -5.88 5.69 8.53
N GLU A 42 -6.85 5.18 9.25
CA GLU A 42 -7.25 3.78 9.20
C GLU A 42 -8.59 3.68 8.46
N THR A 43 -8.66 2.84 7.45
CA THR A 43 -9.87 2.61 6.65
C THR A 43 -9.99 1.13 6.29
N ASP A 44 -11.20 0.61 6.26
CA ASP A 44 -11.44 -0.77 5.81
C ASP A 44 -11.19 -0.90 4.30
N THR A 45 -11.53 0.12 3.53
CA THR A 45 -11.33 0.15 2.08
C THR A 45 -10.92 1.55 1.64
N LEU A 46 -9.86 1.64 0.86
CA LEU A 46 -9.43 2.86 0.19
C LEU A 46 -9.66 2.73 -1.31
N ILE A 47 -10.49 3.59 -1.88
CA ILE A 47 -10.71 3.67 -3.33
C ILE A 47 -10.11 4.98 -3.83
N VAL A 48 -9.12 4.88 -4.70
CA VAL A 48 -8.51 6.03 -5.38
C VAL A 48 -8.91 6.01 -6.84
N THR A 49 -9.69 6.98 -7.26
CA THR A 49 -10.17 7.09 -8.66
C THR A 49 -9.20 7.83 -9.57
N GLY A 50 -8.17 8.43 -9.01
CA GLY A 50 -7.11 9.13 -9.72
C GLY A 50 -5.75 8.53 -9.45
N VAL A 51 -4.73 9.37 -9.39
CA VAL A 51 -3.35 8.96 -9.09
C VAL A 51 -3.11 8.97 -7.59
N SER A 52 -2.51 7.90 -7.07
CA SER A 52 -2.02 7.85 -5.69
C SER A 52 -0.50 8.00 -5.69
N THR A 53 0.00 8.99 -4.94
CA THR A 53 1.44 9.17 -4.70
C THR A 53 1.73 8.82 -3.26
N VAL A 54 2.56 7.81 -3.04
CA VAL A 54 2.96 7.35 -1.71
C VAL A 54 4.49 7.34 -1.59
N ALA A 55 5.00 7.77 -0.46
CA ALA A 55 6.43 7.71 -0.18
C ALA A 55 6.92 6.27 0.06
N SER A 56 6.08 5.46 0.67
CA SER A 56 6.35 4.03 0.90
C SER A 56 5.03 3.28 0.96
N LEU A 57 4.97 2.12 0.33
CA LEU A 57 3.81 1.23 0.36
C LEU A 57 4.24 -0.15 0.87
N ILE A 58 3.62 -0.58 1.97
CA ILE A 58 3.87 -1.89 2.58
C ILE A 58 2.65 -2.77 2.38
N PHE A 59 2.84 -3.89 1.72
CA PHE A 59 1.84 -4.93 1.61
C PHE A 59 2.07 -5.94 2.75
N SER A 60 1.19 -5.95 3.74
CA SER A 60 1.33 -6.81 4.93
C SER A 60 0.79 -8.23 4.74
N ALA A 61 0.01 -8.47 3.68
CA ALA A 61 -0.54 -9.77 3.35
C ALA A 61 -0.29 -10.14 1.89
N GLY A 62 -0.06 -11.41 1.62
CA GLY A 62 0.11 -11.93 0.26
C GLY A 62 1.47 -11.65 -0.39
N THR A 63 2.42 -11.06 0.34
CA THR A 63 3.77 -10.80 -0.16
C THR A 63 4.80 -11.70 0.53
N ASN A 64 5.79 -12.15 -0.22
CA ASN A 64 6.88 -12.95 0.29
C ASN A 64 8.17 -12.14 0.32
N THR A 65 8.96 -12.33 1.37
CA THR A 65 10.30 -11.76 1.46
C THR A 65 11.14 -12.23 0.26
N ASN A 66 11.81 -11.32 -0.41
CA ASN A 66 12.60 -11.58 -1.62
C ASN A 66 11.78 -12.11 -2.82
N GLY A 67 10.45 -12.01 -2.78
CA GLY A 67 9.60 -12.27 -3.93
C GLY A 67 9.60 -11.10 -4.91
N VAL A 68 9.17 -11.37 -6.13
CA VAL A 68 8.89 -10.35 -7.15
C VAL A 68 7.41 -10.08 -7.19
N SER A 69 7.03 -8.81 -7.13
CA SER A 69 5.62 -8.42 -7.22
C SER A 69 5.17 -8.38 -8.69
N TYR A 70 3.99 -8.87 -8.95
CA TYR A 70 3.34 -8.84 -10.25
C TYR A 70 1.83 -8.60 -10.10
N PHE A 71 1.16 -8.27 -11.19
CA PHE A 71 -0.30 -8.15 -11.21
C PHE A 71 -0.93 -9.46 -11.71
N ASP A 72 -1.92 -9.96 -10.99
CA ASP A 72 -2.71 -11.11 -11.43
C ASP A 72 -3.78 -10.72 -12.48
N ALA A 73 -4.58 -11.69 -12.92
CA ALA A 73 -5.62 -11.47 -13.92
C ALA A 73 -6.72 -10.50 -13.47
N ASN A 74 -6.85 -10.24 -12.18
CA ASN A 74 -7.79 -9.29 -11.60
C ASN A 74 -7.17 -7.89 -11.37
N GLY A 75 -5.90 -7.71 -11.74
CA GLY A 75 -5.15 -6.48 -11.50
C GLY A 75 -4.70 -6.31 -10.04
N GLN A 76 -4.72 -7.36 -9.25
CA GLN A 76 -4.26 -7.33 -7.87
C GLN A 76 -2.75 -7.58 -7.79
N VAL A 77 -2.06 -6.87 -6.90
CA VAL A 77 -0.64 -7.09 -6.66
C VAL A 77 -0.44 -8.40 -5.92
N GLN A 78 0.30 -9.29 -6.53
CA GLN A 78 0.73 -10.57 -5.98
C GLN A 78 2.25 -10.60 -5.82
N SER A 79 2.78 -11.59 -5.15
CA SER A 79 4.21 -11.81 -5.02
C SER A 79 4.55 -13.26 -5.35
N THR A 80 5.65 -13.45 -6.07
CA THR A 80 6.23 -14.80 -6.21
C THR A 80 6.64 -15.31 -4.83
N VAL A 81 6.65 -16.62 -4.66
CA VAL A 81 7.34 -17.19 -3.50
C VAL A 81 8.82 -16.81 -3.56
N SER A 82 9.44 -16.64 -2.40
CA SER A 82 10.89 -16.54 -2.31
C SER A 82 11.51 -17.74 -3.00
N PRO A 83 12.73 -17.66 -3.53
CA PRO A 83 13.47 -18.85 -3.94
C PRO A 83 13.43 -19.89 -2.81
N ALA A 84 12.62 -20.93 -2.98
CA ALA A 84 12.27 -21.84 -1.92
C ALA A 84 13.39 -22.83 -1.62
N SER A 85 13.28 -23.56 -0.50
CA SER A 85 14.20 -24.65 -0.21
C SER A 85 14.21 -25.66 -1.37
N GLY A 86 15.37 -25.91 -1.93
CA GLY A 86 15.55 -26.76 -3.11
C GLY A 86 15.92 -26.00 -4.39
N ILE A 87 15.72 -24.68 -4.41
CA ILE A 87 16.22 -23.80 -5.48
C ILE A 87 17.41 -23.03 -4.91
N SER A 88 18.50 -22.94 -5.65
CA SER A 88 19.67 -22.18 -5.25
C SER A 88 19.31 -20.70 -5.13
N THR A 89 19.51 -20.13 -3.96
CA THR A 89 19.27 -18.69 -3.73
C THR A 89 20.29 -17.79 -4.43
N SER A 90 21.36 -18.38 -4.96
CA SER A 90 22.47 -17.62 -5.55
C SER A 90 22.41 -17.52 -7.07
N ASN A 91 21.72 -18.44 -7.74
CA ASN A 91 21.70 -18.57 -9.22
C ASN A 91 20.28 -18.79 -9.76
N SER A 92 19.26 -18.33 -9.05
CA SER A 92 17.89 -18.47 -9.52
C SER A 92 17.57 -17.44 -10.60
N ILE A 93 16.79 -17.88 -11.56
CA ILE A 93 16.33 -17.09 -12.71
C ILE A 93 14.82 -16.88 -12.56
N LEU A 94 14.37 -15.67 -12.87
CA LEU A 94 12.94 -15.38 -12.95
C LEU A 94 12.44 -15.84 -14.34
N THR A 95 11.45 -16.70 -14.34
CA THR A 95 10.74 -17.16 -15.54
C THR A 95 9.23 -17.14 -15.30
N THR A 96 8.47 -17.68 -16.23
CA THR A 96 7.02 -17.86 -16.06
C THR A 96 6.66 -19.34 -16.14
N ASN A 97 5.66 -19.74 -15.36
CA ASN A 97 5.05 -21.06 -15.50
C ASN A 97 4.11 -21.10 -16.73
N ALA A 98 3.49 -22.26 -16.98
CA ALA A 98 2.57 -22.47 -18.09
C ALA A 98 1.35 -21.54 -18.08
N SER A 99 1.00 -20.95 -16.92
CA SER A 99 -0.08 -19.99 -16.77
C SER A 99 0.39 -18.52 -16.88
N GLY A 100 1.65 -18.28 -17.21
CA GLY A 100 2.24 -16.96 -17.33
C GLY A 100 2.58 -16.28 -15.99
N VAL A 101 2.49 -16.99 -14.88
CA VAL A 101 2.82 -16.44 -13.55
C VAL A 101 4.34 -16.46 -13.36
N PRO A 102 4.96 -15.35 -12.88
CA PRO A 102 6.38 -15.31 -12.55
C PRO A 102 6.74 -16.32 -11.47
N ILE A 103 7.78 -17.10 -11.71
CA ILE A 103 8.35 -18.07 -10.77
C ILE A 103 9.86 -18.03 -10.78
N TRP A 104 10.48 -18.50 -9.72
CA TRP A 104 11.93 -18.70 -9.66
C TRP A 104 12.28 -20.12 -10.08
N THR A 105 13.35 -20.27 -10.87
CA THR A 105 13.93 -21.56 -11.26
C THR A 105 15.46 -21.47 -11.26
N ASP A 106 16.13 -22.58 -11.06
CA ASP A 106 17.58 -22.73 -11.24
C ASP A 106 17.92 -23.43 -12.58
N THR A 107 16.91 -23.76 -13.36
CA THR A 107 17.04 -24.50 -14.60
C THR A 107 16.48 -23.70 -15.76
N ILE A 108 17.25 -23.57 -16.84
CA ILE A 108 16.81 -23.01 -18.12
C ILE A 108 16.60 -24.17 -19.08
N ASP A 109 15.36 -24.32 -19.58
CA ASP A 109 15.09 -25.22 -20.71
C ASP A 109 15.35 -24.46 -22.02
N CYS A 110 16.39 -24.83 -22.71
CA CYS A 110 16.77 -24.25 -24.01
C CYS A 110 16.10 -24.96 -25.18
N GLY A 111 15.15 -25.85 -24.94
CA GLY A 111 14.48 -26.63 -25.94
C GLY A 111 15.32 -27.83 -26.43
N THR A 112 14.80 -28.52 -27.39
CA THR A 112 15.47 -29.64 -28.07
C THR A 112 16.16 -29.14 -29.34
N PHE A 113 17.40 -29.51 -29.48
CA PHE A 113 18.20 -29.22 -30.66
C PHE A 113 18.30 -30.45 -31.58
#